data_6ef9aa60141084226341873886c53125
#
_entry.id   6ef9aa60141084226341873886c53125
#
_cell.length_a   1.000
_cell.length_b   1.000
_cell.length_c   1.000
_cell.angle_alpha   90.00
_cell.angle_beta   90.00
_cell.angle_gamma   90.00
#
_symmetry.space_group_name_H-M   'P 1'
#
loop_
_entity.id
_entity.type
_entity.pdbx_description
1 polymer ?
#
loop_
_entity_poly.entity_id
_entity_poly.type
_entity_poly.pdbx_seq_one_letter_code
_entity_poly.pdbx_strand_id
1 'polypeptide(L)'
;ETAHQWFYNLVGNDQLNEPWLDEATTQYATWKYYLDRYGEESAAGYYDSLRGRWARTDFADIPIGMAAGDYSGLEYGAIVYGRGPIFLDELAQKMGQERFDTFLRDYVDTFSWRIASGEDFQALAEEHCQCDLAELFDEAVFAN
;
A
#
# COMPACT_ATOMS: atom_id res chain seq x y z
N GLU A 1 3.73 12.51 3.98
CA GLU A 1 2.79 13.60 4.32
C GLU A 1 2.10 14.21 3.09
N THR A 2 2.84 14.62 2.03
CA THR A 2 2.20 15.26 0.86
C THR A 2 1.22 14.35 0.13
N ALA A 3 1.53 13.06 -0.01
CA ALA A 3 0.67 12.10 -0.69
C ALA A 3 -0.64 11.80 0.05
N HIS A 4 -0.75 12.11 1.34
CA HIS A 4 -2.00 12.07 2.09
C HIS A 4 -3.05 13.08 1.59
N GLN A 5 -2.70 14.02 0.71
CA GLN A 5 -3.69 14.86 0.03
C GLN A 5 -4.60 14.05 -0.87
N TRP A 6 -4.09 12.98 -1.48
CA TRP A 6 -4.87 12.04 -2.30
C TRP A 6 -5.36 10.85 -1.47
N PHE A 7 -4.43 10.18 -0.77
CA PHE A 7 -4.70 9.01 0.07
C PHE A 7 -4.97 9.46 1.50
N TYR A 8 -6.18 9.50 1.90
CA TYR A 8 -6.87 9.96 3.09
C TYR A 8 -7.70 11.23 2.90
N ASN A 9 -7.13 12.36 2.46
CA ASN A 9 -7.91 13.61 2.40
C ASN A 9 -8.94 13.60 1.26
N LEU A 10 -8.58 13.06 0.10
CA LEU A 10 -9.51 12.93 -1.04
C LEU A 10 -10.23 11.59 -1.01
N VAL A 11 -9.50 10.50 -0.89
CA VAL A 11 -10.03 9.16 -0.70
C VAL A 11 -9.85 8.79 0.76
N GLY A 12 -10.93 8.85 1.54
CA GLY A 12 -10.92 8.45 2.95
C GLY A 12 -10.87 6.94 3.11
N ASN A 13 -10.39 6.49 4.26
CA ASN A 13 -10.42 5.10 4.70
C ASN A 13 -10.70 5.03 6.20
N ASP A 14 -11.03 3.86 6.70
CA ASP A 14 -11.10 3.60 8.14
C ASP A 14 -9.69 3.44 8.72
N GLN A 15 -9.10 4.52 9.20
CA GLN A 15 -7.74 4.54 9.75
C GLN A 15 -7.55 3.67 10.99
N LEU A 16 -8.62 3.27 11.65
CA LEU A 16 -8.54 2.39 12.81
C LEU A 16 -8.53 0.92 12.42
N ASN A 17 -9.34 0.55 11.44
CA ASN A 17 -9.49 -0.83 11.01
C ASN A 17 -8.69 -1.20 9.76
N GLU A 18 -8.42 -0.24 8.88
CA GLU A 18 -7.69 -0.43 7.63
C GLU A 18 -6.63 0.67 7.40
N PRO A 19 -5.69 0.88 8.35
CA PRO A 19 -4.70 1.97 8.26
C PRO A 19 -3.73 1.82 7.08
N TRP A 20 -3.59 0.63 6.53
CA TRP A 20 -2.68 0.37 5.41
C TRP A 20 -3.09 1.10 4.12
N LEU A 21 -4.39 1.35 3.92
CA LEU A 21 -4.91 1.96 2.68
C LEU A 21 -4.32 3.34 2.41
N ASP A 22 -4.22 4.19 3.40
CA ASP A 22 -3.61 5.51 3.25
C ASP A 22 -2.10 5.47 3.51
N GLU A 23 -1.66 4.80 4.57
CA GLU A 23 -0.26 4.83 4.98
C GLU A 23 0.68 4.07 4.03
N ALA A 24 0.33 2.83 3.64
CA ALA A 24 1.17 2.08 2.71
C ALA A 24 1.15 2.70 1.31
N THR A 25 -0.01 3.18 0.85
CA THR A 25 -0.14 3.83 -0.45
C THR A 25 0.63 5.14 -0.51
N THR A 26 0.62 5.91 0.58
CA THR A 26 1.42 7.14 0.72
C THR A 26 2.93 6.85 0.67
N GLN A 27 3.40 5.79 1.34
CA GLN A 27 4.81 5.38 1.27
C GLN A 27 5.20 4.91 -0.13
N TYR A 28 4.35 4.12 -0.79
CA TYR A 28 4.56 3.70 -2.16
C TYR A 28 4.64 4.90 -3.13
N ALA A 29 3.68 5.82 -3.05
CA ALA A 29 3.68 7.03 -3.86
C ALA A 29 4.92 7.89 -3.62
N THR A 30 5.40 7.97 -2.38
CA THR A 30 6.63 8.66 -2.03
C THR A 30 7.84 8.00 -2.68
N TRP A 31 7.94 6.67 -2.65
CA TRP A 31 9.00 5.94 -3.35
C TRP A 31 8.99 6.22 -4.87
N LYS A 32 7.82 6.16 -5.51
CA LYS A 32 7.67 6.48 -6.94
C LYS A 32 8.05 7.93 -7.25
N TYR A 33 7.74 8.87 -6.37
CA TYR A 33 8.18 10.26 -6.49
C TYR A 33 9.71 10.38 -6.45
N TYR A 34 10.38 9.64 -5.55
CA TYR A 34 11.85 9.62 -5.52
C TYR A 34 12.43 9.06 -6.82
N LEU A 35 11.83 8.01 -7.38
CA LEU A 35 12.24 7.42 -8.65
C LEU A 35 12.12 8.43 -9.80
N ASP A 36 10.95 9.07 -9.91
CA ASP A 36 10.67 10.03 -10.99
C ASP A 36 11.51 11.31 -10.88
N ARG A 37 11.65 11.83 -9.66
CA ARG A 37 12.27 13.15 -9.44
C ARG A 37 13.77 13.11 -9.25
N TYR A 38 14.30 12.08 -8.63
CA TYR A 38 15.71 12.00 -8.22
C TYR A 38 16.45 10.77 -8.78
N GLY A 39 15.76 9.87 -9.47
CA GLY A 39 16.32 8.72 -10.15
C GLY A 39 16.49 7.48 -9.27
N GLU A 40 17.02 6.42 -9.91
CA GLU A 40 17.08 5.06 -9.33
C GLU A 40 17.87 4.97 -8.03
N GLU A 41 18.97 5.68 -7.89
CA GLU A 41 19.82 5.62 -6.68
C GLU A 41 19.06 6.14 -5.45
N SER A 42 18.35 7.27 -5.61
CA SER A 42 17.52 7.85 -4.54
C SER A 42 16.33 6.98 -4.21
N ALA A 43 15.69 6.41 -5.23
CA ALA A 43 14.58 5.47 -5.06
C ALA A 43 15.01 4.20 -4.34
N ALA A 44 16.19 3.63 -4.69
CA ALA A 44 16.74 2.47 -4.03
C ALA A 44 17.00 2.74 -2.53
N GLY A 45 17.58 3.88 -2.20
CA GLY A 45 17.80 4.28 -0.79
C GLY A 45 16.49 4.41 -0.01
N TYR A 46 15.43 4.94 -0.63
CA TYR A 46 14.11 5.00 -0.01
C TYR A 46 13.51 3.59 0.18
N TYR A 47 13.59 2.74 -0.84
CA TYR A 47 13.10 1.36 -0.79
C TYR A 47 13.82 0.54 0.29
N ASP A 48 15.15 0.71 0.41
CA ASP A 48 15.93 0.10 1.50
C ASP A 48 15.44 0.55 2.89
N SER A 49 14.98 1.79 3.02
CA SER A 49 14.37 2.26 4.27
C SER A 49 13.05 1.57 4.59
N LEU A 50 12.23 1.25 3.59
CA LEU A 50 10.99 0.47 3.76
C LEU A 50 11.32 -0.95 4.23
N ARG A 51 12.25 -1.62 3.56
CA ARG A 51 12.75 -2.94 3.98
C ARG A 51 13.35 -2.93 5.38
N GLY A 52 14.10 -1.87 5.71
CA GLY A 52 14.68 -1.67 7.04
C GLY A 52 13.62 -1.52 8.14
N ARG A 53 12.44 -0.98 7.84
CA ARG A 53 11.31 -0.95 8.78
C ARG A 53 10.77 -2.35 9.02
N TRP A 54 10.51 -3.11 7.96
CA TRP A 54 10.02 -4.50 8.06
C TRP A 54 11.04 -5.41 8.76
N ALA A 55 12.33 -5.23 8.52
CA ALA A 55 13.39 -5.97 9.20
C ALA A 55 13.40 -5.84 10.73
N ARG A 56 12.75 -4.82 11.30
CA ARG A 56 12.63 -4.67 12.76
C ARG A 56 11.79 -5.77 13.42
N THR A 57 11.00 -6.48 12.65
CA THR A 57 10.21 -7.65 13.05
C THR A 57 10.77 -8.95 12.47
N ASP A 58 12.06 -8.98 12.10
CA ASP A 58 12.70 -10.12 11.42
C ASP A 58 11.93 -10.58 10.16
N PHE A 59 11.37 -9.61 9.43
CA PHE A 59 10.52 -9.86 8.25
C PHE A 59 9.31 -10.74 8.55
N ALA A 60 8.72 -10.58 9.74
CA ALA A 60 7.57 -11.37 10.13
C ALA A 60 6.43 -11.28 9.09
N ASP A 61 5.79 -12.41 8.87
CA ASP A 61 4.65 -12.54 7.99
C ASP A 61 3.35 -12.18 8.75
N ILE A 62 3.19 -10.90 9.04
CA ILE A 62 2.04 -10.33 9.74
C ILE A 62 1.17 -9.62 8.69
N PRO A 63 -0.14 -9.85 8.65
CA PRO A 63 -1.02 -9.20 7.68
C PRO A 63 -0.98 -7.67 7.76
N ILE A 64 -0.98 -7.02 6.61
CA ILE A 64 -0.94 -5.55 6.55
C ILE A 64 -2.29 -4.88 6.77
N GLY A 65 -3.38 -5.64 6.66
CA GLY A 65 -4.75 -5.16 6.81
C GLY A 65 -5.34 -5.29 8.21
N MET A 66 -4.53 -5.59 9.23
CA MET A 66 -5.00 -5.64 10.61
C MET A 66 -5.40 -4.26 11.11
N ALA A 67 -6.33 -4.22 12.08
CA ALA A 67 -6.65 -2.98 12.76
C ALA A 67 -5.45 -2.40 13.52
N ALA A 68 -5.33 -1.09 13.60
CA ALA A 68 -4.19 -0.41 14.23
C ALA A 68 -3.93 -0.87 15.68
N GLY A 69 -5.00 -1.21 16.42
CA GLY A 69 -4.93 -1.68 17.81
C GLY A 69 -4.49 -3.14 17.97
N ASP A 70 -4.46 -3.92 16.91
CA ASP A 70 -4.11 -5.35 16.93
C ASP A 70 -2.61 -5.60 16.71
N TYR A 71 -1.89 -4.58 16.25
CA TYR A 71 -0.43 -4.63 16.16
C TYR A 71 0.22 -4.41 17.53
N SER A 72 1.23 -5.18 17.83
CA SER A 72 2.02 -5.03 19.06
C SER A 72 3.31 -4.24 18.83
N GLY A 73 3.71 -3.43 19.81
CA GLY A 73 5.02 -2.80 19.87
C GLY A 73 5.49 -2.14 18.55
N LEU A 74 6.48 -2.75 17.91
CA LEU A 74 7.09 -2.24 16.68
C LEU A 74 6.34 -2.64 15.39
N GLU A 75 5.38 -3.58 15.49
CA GLU A 75 4.75 -4.19 14.32
C GLU A 75 4.03 -3.18 13.45
N TYR A 76 3.23 -2.27 14.03
CA TYR A 76 2.52 -1.26 13.25
C TYR A 76 3.46 -0.51 12.28
N GLY A 77 4.56 0.02 12.79
CA GLY A 77 5.54 0.74 11.98
C GLY A 77 6.31 -0.14 11.00
N ALA A 78 6.56 -1.40 11.35
CA ALA A 78 7.27 -2.34 10.48
C ALA A 78 6.37 -2.88 9.37
N ILE A 79 5.11 -3.17 9.66
CA ILE A 79 4.17 -3.82 8.75
C ILE A 79 3.47 -2.78 7.87
N VAL A 80 2.78 -1.80 8.46
CA VAL A 80 2.00 -0.83 7.68
C VAL A 80 2.91 0.08 6.85
N TYR A 81 4.02 0.58 7.42
CA TYR A 81 4.96 1.50 6.75
C TYR A 81 6.17 0.83 6.09
N GLY A 82 6.38 -0.46 6.33
CA GLY A 82 7.49 -1.24 5.74
C GLY A 82 7.00 -2.29 4.76
N ARG A 83 6.30 -3.35 5.23
CA ARG A 83 5.77 -4.42 4.40
C ARG A 83 4.67 -3.92 3.44
N GLY A 84 3.78 -3.03 3.89
CA GLY A 84 2.65 -2.54 3.11
C GLY A 84 3.05 -1.92 1.76
N PRO A 85 3.94 -0.91 1.70
CA PRO A 85 4.40 -0.36 0.42
C PRO A 85 5.17 -1.38 -0.45
N ILE A 86 5.83 -2.38 0.14
CA ILE A 86 6.47 -3.48 -0.60
C ILE A 86 5.41 -4.38 -1.25
N PHE A 87 4.32 -4.70 -0.54
CA PHE A 87 3.18 -5.39 -1.12
C PHE A 87 2.58 -4.62 -2.32
N LEU A 88 2.48 -3.29 -2.24
CA LEU A 88 1.99 -2.49 -3.37
C LEU A 88 2.94 -2.55 -4.58
N ASP A 89 4.26 -2.68 -4.35
CA ASP A 89 5.23 -2.93 -5.42
C ASP A 89 5.04 -4.33 -6.04
N GLU A 90 4.83 -5.37 -5.21
CA GLU A 90 4.52 -6.72 -5.68
C GLU A 90 3.22 -6.76 -6.49
N LEU A 91 2.18 -6.06 -6.03
CA LEU A 91 0.93 -5.89 -6.76
C LEU A 91 1.15 -5.18 -8.10
N ALA A 92 1.95 -4.11 -8.14
CA ALA A 92 2.31 -3.41 -9.36
C ALA A 92 3.07 -4.31 -10.34
N GLN A 93 3.97 -5.16 -9.86
CA GLN A 93 4.68 -6.15 -10.69
C GLN A 93 3.72 -7.22 -11.24
N LYS A 94 2.78 -7.70 -10.43
CA LYS A 94 1.75 -8.68 -10.84
C LYS A 94 0.81 -8.12 -11.91
N MET A 95 0.35 -6.88 -11.75
CA MET A 95 -0.55 -6.20 -12.69
C MET A 95 0.17 -5.66 -13.94
N GLY A 96 1.46 -5.37 -13.83
CA GLY A 96 2.23 -4.54 -14.73
C GLY A 96 2.16 -3.05 -14.35
N GLN A 97 3.31 -2.38 -14.29
CA GLN A 97 3.45 -1.02 -13.75
C GLN A 97 2.48 0.00 -14.37
N GLU A 98 2.32 -0.01 -15.68
CA GLU A 98 1.44 0.93 -16.38
C GLU A 98 -0.03 0.76 -15.98
N ARG A 99 -0.49 -0.49 -15.82
CA ARG A 99 -1.85 -0.78 -15.35
C ARG A 99 -2.04 -0.38 -13.90
N PHE A 100 -1.05 -0.64 -13.07
CA PHE A 100 -1.10 -0.25 -11.66
C PHE A 100 -1.13 1.28 -11.51
N ASP A 101 -0.35 2.03 -12.28
CA ASP A 101 -0.38 3.49 -12.27
C ASP A 101 -1.75 4.04 -12.71
N THR A 102 -2.38 3.39 -13.69
CA THR A 102 -3.73 3.72 -14.15
C THR A 102 -4.76 3.39 -13.08
N PHE A 103 -4.65 2.21 -12.47
CA PHE A 103 -5.49 1.79 -11.35
C PHE A 103 -5.44 2.79 -10.18
N LEU A 104 -4.26 3.25 -9.77
CA LEU A 104 -4.15 4.22 -8.66
C LEU A 104 -4.82 5.57 -8.99
N ARG A 105 -4.77 6.02 -10.24
CA ARG A 105 -5.50 7.23 -10.67
C ARG A 105 -7.01 7.02 -10.60
N ASP A 106 -7.48 5.89 -11.13
CA ASP A 106 -8.90 5.55 -11.10
C ASP A 106 -9.40 5.30 -9.68
N TYR A 107 -8.56 4.77 -8.78
CA TYR A 107 -8.88 4.66 -7.37
C TYR A 107 -9.15 6.03 -6.74
N VAL A 108 -8.29 7.01 -7.01
CA VAL A 108 -8.50 8.39 -6.54
C VAL A 108 -9.76 8.99 -7.17
N ASP A 109 -9.97 8.85 -8.47
CA ASP A 109 -11.12 9.42 -9.17
C ASP A 109 -12.44 8.78 -8.72
N THR A 110 -12.47 7.44 -8.58
CA THR A 110 -13.67 6.67 -8.21
C THR A 110 -14.10 6.92 -6.77
N PHE A 111 -13.15 6.99 -5.86
CA PHE A 111 -13.43 7.10 -4.42
C PHE A 111 -13.23 8.50 -3.85
N SER A 112 -12.97 9.52 -4.67
CA SER A 112 -12.89 10.91 -4.21
C SER A 112 -14.13 11.32 -3.41
N TRP A 113 -13.91 11.87 -2.23
CA TRP A 113 -14.94 12.29 -1.27
C TRP A 113 -15.78 11.15 -0.69
N ARG A 114 -15.22 9.94 -0.72
CA ARG A 114 -15.81 8.72 -0.14
C ARG A 114 -14.82 8.05 0.81
N ILE A 115 -15.31 7.04 1.52
CA ILE A 115 -14.49 6.11 2.29
C ILE A 115 -14.39 4.82 1.46
N ALA A 116 -13.17 4.41 1.12
CA ALA A 116 -12.88 3.15 0.46
C ALA A 116 -12.43 2.10 1.48
N SER A 117 -12.74 0.84 1.22
CA SER A 117 -12.27 -0.32 1.97
C SER A 117 -11.14 -1.05 1.23
N GLY A 118 -10.48 -1.99 1.91
CA GLY A 118 -9.51 -2.90 1.29
C GLY A 118 -10.15 -3.77 0.21
N GLU A 119 -11.41 -4.17 0.41
CA GLU A 119 -12.19 -4.92 -0.61
C GLU A 119 -12.47 -4.07 -1.85
N ASP A 120 -12.80 -2.78 -1.68
CA ASP A 120 -12.98 -1.85 -2.81
C ASP A 120 -11.67 -1.67 -3.60
N PHE A 121 -10.54 -1.57 -2.88
CA PHE A 121 -9.21 -1.45 -3.48
C PHE A 121 -8.85 -2.71 -4.30
N GLN A 122 -9.06 -3.90 -3.73
CA GLN A 122 -8.85 -5.17 -4.42
C GLN A 122 -9.75 -5.31 -5.65
N ALA A 123 -11.05 -5.08 -5.53
CA ALA A 123 -12.01 -5.23 -6.61
C ALA A 123 -11.67 -4.32 -7.81
N LEU A 124 -11.28 -3.07 -7.56
CA LEU A 124 -10.84 -2.16 -8.61
C LEU A 124 -9.51 -2.60 -9.24
N ALA A 125 -8.57 -3.13 -8.44
CA ALA A 125 -7.31 -3.67 -8.97
C ALA A 125 -7.54 -4.87 -9.89
N GLU A 126 -8.44 -5.79 -9.51
CA GLU A 126 -8.84 -6.95 -10.32
C GLU A 126 -9.52 -6.54 -11.63
N GLU A 127 -10.36 -5.50 -11.60
CA GLU A 127 -10.97 -4.93 -12.81
C GLU A 127 -9.90 -4.42 -13.79
N HIS A 128 -8.89 -3.69 -13.29
CA HIS A 128 -7.81 -3.15 -14.10
C HIS A 128 -6.88 -4.21 -14.67
N CYS A 129 -6.49 -5.21 -13.87
CA CYS A 129 -5.61 -6.26 -14.36
C CYS A 129 -6.35 -7.32 -15.19
N GLN A 130 -7.67 -7.43 -15.06
CA GLN A 130 -8.48 -8.52 -15.60
C GLN A 130 -7.94 -9.89 -15.13
N CYS A 131 -7.56 -9.96 -13.88
CA CYS A 131 -6.96 -11.12 -13.24
C CYS A 131 -7.51 -11.31 -11.83
N ASP A 132 -7.36 -12.51 -11.29
CA ASP A 132 -7.69 -12.84 -9.90
C ASP A 132 -6.51 -12.47 -8.99
N LEU A 133 -6.77 -11.67 -7.98
CA LEU A 133 -5.80 -11.23 -6.97
C LEU A 133 -6.15 -11.74 -5.57
N ALA A 134 -7.20 -12.55 -5.43
CA ALA A 134 -7.70 -12.99 -4.13
C ALA A 134 -6.60 -13.67 -3.29
N GLU A 135 -5.86 -14.63 -3.85
CA GLU A 135 -4.77 -15.31 -3.16
C GLU A 135 -3.71 -14.33 -2.63
N LEU A 136 -3.30 -13.35 -3.45
CA LEU A 136 -2.32 -12.35 -3.07
C LEU A 136 -2.80 -11.45 -1.92
N PHE A 137 -4.07 -11.04 -1.96
CA PHE A 137 -4.67 -10.22 -0.91
C PHE A 137 -4.93 -11.03 0.37
N ASP A 138 -5.41 -12.27 0.25
CA ASP A 138 -5.64 -13.16 1.39
C ASP A 138 -4.33 -13.44 2.16
N GLU A 139 -3.23 -13.67 1.45
CA GLU A 139 -1.92 -13.91 2.06
C GLU A 139 -1.30 -12.67 2.69
N ALA A 140 -1.40 -11.51 2.03
CA ALA A 140 -0.68 -10.32 2.45
C ALA A 140 -1.51 -9.36 3.31
N VAL A 141 -2.81 -9.24 3.03
CA VAL A 141 -3.68 -8.21 3.62
C VAL A 141 -4.64 -8.80 4.64
N PHE A 142 -5.48 -9.77 4.23
CA PHE A 142 -6.67 -10.16 4.97
C PHE A 142 -6.41 -11.34 5.89
N ALA A 143 -5.44 -11.73 6.43
CA ALA A 143 -5.21 -12.79 7.44
C ALA A 143 -6.44 -13.70 7.65
N ASN A 144 -6.52 -14.75 6.91
CA ASN A 144 -7.50 -15.83 7.16
C ASN A 144 -6.88 -17.00 7.92
#